data_fd9e065e6bde09eb28b00c462575d47b
#
_entry.id   fd9e065e6bde09eb28b00c462575d47b
#
_cell.length_a   1.000
_cell.length_b   1.000
_cell.length_c   1.000
_cell.angle_alpha   90.00
_cell.angle_beta   90.00
_cell.angle_gamma   90.00
#
_symmetry.space_group_name_H-M   'P 1'
#
loop_
_entity.id
_entity.type
_entity.pdbx_description
1 polymer ?
#
loop_
_entity_poly.entity_id
_entity_poly.type
_entity_poly.pdbx_seq_one_letter_code
_entity_poly.pdbx_strand_id
1 'polypeptide(L)'
;MNLKKVLTIAFAALLALGGTSAQAQSLSPSTKWHWEKGTIVVDTPTRPAGQQHVLGLKAEKIQTVRVAFVGLGMRGPGAVNRFCHIPGVQIVALCDYEKGRAEACQGYMKKVGLPPADIYFGENGYKELCKRPDIDLVYVATDWDHHFPVAKCALENGKHTAIEVPSAMNLEQCWDLINLSEKTRKHCMILENCCYDYYELR
;
A
#
# COMPACT_ATOMS: atom_id res chain seq x y z
N MET A 1 1.13 -40.23 42.86
CA MET A 1 0.68 -39.52 41.63
C MET A 1 1.94 -39.06 40.90
N ASN A 2 2.13 -39.48 39.66
CA ASN A 2 3.42 -39.42 38.99
C ASN A 2 3.64 -37.98 38.42
N LEU A 3 4.72 -37.32 38.84
CA LEU A 3 5.05 -35.93 38.51
C LEU A 3 4.99 -35.65 36.99
N LYS A 4 5.32 -36.63 36.15
CA LYS A 4 5.23 -36.55 34.68
C LYS A 4 3.77 -36.40 34.20
N LYS A 5 2.78 -37.01 34.85
CA LYS A 5 1.36 -36.86 34.49
C LYS A 5 0.82 -35.47 34.85
N VAL A 6 1.28 -34.89 35.95
CA VAL A 6 0.89 -33.54 36.37
C VAL A 6 1.45 -32.48 35.42
N LEU A 7 2.69 -32.65 34.97
CA LEU A 7 3.31 -31.72 33.98
C LEU A 7 2.60 -31.80 32.63
N THR A 8 2.21 -32.98 32.16
CA THR A 8 1.53 -33.14 30.86
C THR A 8 0.13 -32.53 30.88
N ILE A 9 -0.60 -32.64 32.02
CA ILE A 9 -1.94 -32.04 32.17
C ILE A 9 -1.81 -30.49 32.27
N ALA A 10 -0.79 -29.96 32.94
CA ALA A 10 -0.55 -28.53 33.05
C ALA A 10 -0.18 -27.91 31.68
N PHE A 11 0.61 -28.62 30.85
CA PHE A 11 0.96 -28.16 29.52
C PHE A 11 -0.23 -28.19 28.56
N ALA A 12 -1.10 -29.22 28.66
CA ALA A 12 -2.33 -29.30 27.87
C ALA A 12 -3.36 -28.23 28.29
N ALA A 13 -3.43 -27.89 29.57
CA ALA A 13 -4.32 -26.84 30.09
C ALA A 13 -3.82 -25.43 29.70
N LEU A 14 -2.50 -25.19 29.61
CA LEU A 14 -1.94 -23.91 29.16
C LEU A 14 -2.18 -23.69 27.65
N LEU A 15 -2.19 -24.77 26.86
CA LEU A 15 -2.54 -24.69 25.42
C LEU A 15 -4.05 -24.47 25.19
N ALA A 16 -4.91 -24.85 26.14
CA ALA A 16 -6.35 -24.66 26.03
C ALA A 16 -6.83 -23.26 26.51
N LEU A 17 -6.02 -22.54 27.30
CA LEU A 17 -6.36 -21.20 27.79
C LEU A 17 -5.68 -20.05 27.04
N GLY A 18 -4.76 -20.37 26.14
CA GLY A 18 -4.07 -19.40 25.25
C GLY A 18 -4.67 -19.24 23.86
N GLY A 19 -5.83 -19.83 23.61
CA GLY A 19 -6.50 -19.78 22.31
C GLY A 19 -7.42 -18.59 22.14
N THR A 20 -6.92 -17.34 22.20
CA THR A 20 -7.39 -16.40 21.18
C THR A 20 -6.82 -16.93 19.88
N SER A 21 -7.64 -17.67 19.14
CA SER A 21 -7.34 -18.01 17.76
C SER A 21 -7.00 -16.71 17.05
N ALA A 22 -5.71 -16.45 16.85
CA ALA A 22 -5.33 -15.76 15.64
C ALA A 22 -5.97 -16.62 14.55
N GLN A 23 -7.16 -16.23 14.09
CA GLN A 23 -7.76 -16.78 12.91
C GLN A 23 -6.70 -16.57 11.85
N ALA A 24 -5.95 -17.62 11.53
CA ALA A 24 -5.17 -17.64 10.31
C ALA A 24 -6.19 -17.24 9.26
N GLN A 25 -6.04 -16.01 8.74
CA GLN A 25 -6.87 -15.56 7.64
C GLN A 25 -6.70 -16.64 6.59
N SER A 26 -7.78 -17.38 6.34
CA SER A 26 -7.75 -18.42 5.34
C SER A 26 -7.25 -17.77 4.07
N LEU A 27 -6.18 -18.32 3.51
CA LEU A 27 -5.78 -17.98 2.14
C LEU A 27 -7.06 -17.91 1.33
N SER A 28 -7.26 -16.83 0.59
CA SER A 28 -8.44 -16.62 -0.23
C SER A 28 -8.80 -17.93 -0.94
N PRO A 29 -10.08 -18.33 -1.00
CA PRO A 29 -10.49 -19.57 -1.66
C PRO A 29 -10.02 -19.68 -3.12
N SER A 30 -9.64 -18.57 -3.73
CA SER A 30 -9.09 -18.49 -5.08
C SER A 30 -7.61 -18.87 -5.18
N THR A 31 -6.84 -18.85 -4.08
CA THR A 31 -5.42 -19.16 -4.10
C THR A 31 -5.23 -20.67 -3.94
N LYS A 32 -4.97 -21.37 -5.05
CA LYS A 32 -4.63 -22.78 -5.05
C LYS A 32 -3.14 -22.96 -4.79
N TRP A 33 -2.80 -23.89 -3.92
CA TRP A 33 -1.43 -24.26 -3.63
C TRP A 33 -1.33 -25.78 -3.39
N HIS A 34 -0.17 -26.34 -3.61
CA HIS A 34 0.11 -27.75 -3.35
C HIS A 34 1.58 -27.95 -2.99
N TRP A 35 1.89 -29.12 -2.44
CA TRP A 35 3.27 -29.51 -2.18
C TRP A 35 3.83 -30.25 -3.40
N GLU A 36 4.99 -29.80 -3.86
CA GLU A 36 5.77 -30.52 -4.88
C GLU A 36 7.22 -30.64 -4.41
N LYS A 37 7.71 -31.88 -4.26
CA LYS A 37 9.12 -32.18 -3.87
C LYS A 37 9.62 -31.42 -2.64
N GLY A 38 8.75 -31.23 -1.63
CA GLY A 38 9.10 -30.51 -0.41
C GLY A 38 9.03 -28.97 -0.51
N THR A 39 8.49 -28.46 -1.60
CA THR A 39 8.29 -27.01 -1.82
C THR A 39 6.80 -26.71 -1.93
N ILE A 40 6.36 -25.58 -1.37
CA ILE A 40 5.00 -25.08 -1.60
C ILE A 40 4.97 -24.41 -2.97
N VAL A 41 4.11 -24.92 -3.84
CA VAL A 41 3.84 -24.35 -5.17
C VAL A 41 2.49 -23.64 -5.11
N VAL A 42 2.46 -22.39 -5.53
CA VAL A 42 1.24 -21.59 -5.61
C VAL A 42 0.88 -21.41 -7.08
N ASP A 43 -0.37 -21.71 -7.42
CA ASP A 43 -0.87 -21.51 -8.78
C ASP A 43 -0.86 -20.02 -9.11
N THR A 44 -0.07 -19.64 -10.12
CA THR A 44 -0.06 -18.27 -10.62
C THR A 44 -1.25 -18.04 -11.55
N PRO A 45 -2.01 -16.95 -11.40
CA PRO A 45 -3.10 -16.66 -12.32
C PRO A 45 -2.56 -16.43 -13.74
N THR A 46 -3.32 -16.93 -14.71
CA THR A 46 -2.98 -16.72 -16.12
C THR A 46 -3.21 -15.26 -16.48
N ARG A 47 -2.21 -14.63 -17.10
CA ARG A 47 -2.36 -13.27 -17.60
C ARG A 47 -3.49 -13.19 -18.61
N PRO A 48 -4.42 -12.22 -18.50
CA PRO A 48 -5.47 -12.01 -19.48
C PRO A 48 -4.92 -11.81 -20.89
N ALA A 49 -5.64 -12.32 -21.91
CA ALA A 49 -5.26 -12.16 -23.31
C ALA A 49 -5.10 -10.68 -23.68
N GLY A 50 -4.00 -10.34 -24.35
CA GLY A 50 -3.69 -8.96 -24.75
C GLY A 50 -3.10 -8.06 -23.67
N GLN A 51 -3.05 -8.51 -22.40
CA GLN A 51 -2.42 -7.79 -21.32
C GLN A 51 -0.90 -8.01 -21.34
N GLN A 52 -0.14 -6.92 -21.32
CA GLN A 52 1.33 -6.96 -21.35
C GLN A 52 1.90 -6.72 -19.95
N HIS A 53 2.99 -7.44 -19.61
CA HIS A 53 3.70 -7.20 -18.35
C HIS A 53 4.22 -5.76 -18.24
N VAL A 54 4.50 -5.34 -17.03
CA VAL A 54 5.01 -3.98 -16.73
C VAL A 54 6.52 -3.92 -16.55
N LEU A 55 7.25 -5.02 -16.78
CA LEU A 55 8.70 -4.98 -16.80
C LEU A 55 9.18 -4.02 -17.88
N GLY A 56 9.97 -3.03 -17.47
CA GLY A 56 10.45 -1.97 -18.37
C GLY A 56 9.38 -0.95 -18.79
N LEU A 57 8.21 -0.93 -18.12
CA LEU A 57 7.21 0.12 -18.34
C LEU A 57 7.87 1.50 -18.15
N LYS A 58 7.73 2.33 -19.15
CA LYS A 58 8.14 3.74 -19.11
C LYS A 58 6.91 4.61 -19.21
N ALA A 59 6.81 5.60 -18.34
CA ALA A 59 5.86 6.69 -18.49
C ALA A 59 6.46 7.78 -19.36
N GLU A 60 5.62 8.54 -20.07
CA GLU A 60 6.06 9.76 -20.71
C GLU A 60 6.57 10.75 -19.65
N LYS A 61 7.52 11.59 -20.04
CA LYS A 61 8.11 12.57 -19.14
C LYS A 61 7.06 13.59 -18.72
N ILE A 62 6.78 13.65 -17.43
CA ILE A 62 5.94 14.67 -16.81
C ILE A 62 6.88 15.75 -16.26
N GLN A 63 6.72 17.00 -16.72
CA GLN A 63 7.55 18.11 -16.26
C GLN A 63 7.35 18.44 -14.78
N THR A 64 6.10 18.44 -14.33
CA THR A 64 5.73 18.64 -12.93
C THR A 64 4.77 17.53 -12.53
N VAL A 65 5.24 16.62 -11.68
CA VAL A 65 4.42 15.51 -11.18
C VAL A 65 3.48 16.04 -10.10
N ARG A 66 2.19 15.96 -10.34
CA ARG A 66 1.15 16.39 -9.40
C ARG A 66 0.80 15.24 -8.47
N VAL A 67 1.14 15.40 -7.21
CA VAL A 67 1.07 14.34 -6.20
C VAL A 67 -0.06 14.59 -5.23
N ALA A 68 -0.83 13.55 -4.96
CA ALA A 68 -1.78 13.51 -3.86
C ALA A 68 -1.31 12.53 -2.78
N PHE A 69 -1.50 12.86 -1.53
CA PHE A 69 -1.19 12.01 -0.38
C PHE A 69 -2.47 11.50 0.28
N VAL A 70 -2.51 10.20 0.53
CA VAL A 70 -3.60 9.54 1.26
C VAL A 70 -3.03 8.78 2.44
N GLY A 71 -3.48 9.15 3.64
CA GLY A 71 -2.92 8.68 4.91
C GLY A 71 -1.86 9.63 5.46
N LEU A 72 -2.25 10.41 6.45
CA LEU A 72 -1.41 11.47 7.04
C LEU A 72 -1.25 11.27 8.57
N GLY A 73 -1.18 9.99 8.95
CA GLY A 73 -0.91 9.58 10.32
C GLY A 73 0.58 9.64 10.66
N MET A 74 1.22 8.47 10.79
CA MET A 74 2.61 8.37 11.26
C MET A 74 3.62 8.65 10.14
N ARG A 75 3.50 8.01 8.97
CA ARG A 75 4.48 8.11 7.85
C ARG A 75 4.20 9.27 6.91
N GLY A 76 2.92 9.52 6.61
CA GLY A 76 2.47 10.51 5.64
C GLY A 76 3.04 11.91 5.84
N PRO A 77 2.99 12.52 7.05
CA PRO A 77 3.50 13.86 7.28
C PRO A 77 4.98 14.02 6.94
N GLY A 78 5.80 13.02 7.28
CA GLY A 78 7.21 13.00 6.92
C GLY A 78 7.42 12.93 5.40
N ALA A 79 6.59 12.18 4.69
CA ALA A 79 6.63 12.12 3.23
C ALA A 79 6.22 13.46 2.61
N VAL A 80 5.12 14.07 3.05
CA VAL A 80 4.70 15.40 2.60
C VAL A 80 5.82 16.41 2.78
N ASN A 81 6.46 16.45 3.96
CA ASN A 81 7.57 17.37 4.20
C ASN A 81 8.74 17.14 3.24
N ARG A 82 9.14 15.88 2.98
CA ARG A 82 10.21 15.58 2.02
C ARG A 82 9.85 16.02 0.59
N PHE A 83 8.62 15.76 0.17
CA PHE A 83 8.15 16.09 -1.18
C PHE A 83 8.06 17.61 -1.43
N CYS A 84 7.89 18.43 -0.38
CA CYS A 84 7.97 19.88 -0.50
C CYS A 84 9.34 20.38 -1.03
N HIS A 85 10.38 19.57 -0.97
CA HIS A 85 11.74 19.92 -1.38
C HIS A 85 12.21 19.24 -2.68
N ILE A 86 11.34 18.47 -3.34
CA ILE A 86 11.69 17.76 -4.59
C ILE A 86 11.38 18.64 -5.80
N PRO A 87 12.37 19.05 -6.60
CA PRO A 87 12.13 19.81 -7.82
C PRO A 87 11.25 19.04 -8.82
N GLY A 88 10.33 19.71 -9.46
CA GLY A 88 9.41 19.09 -10.43
C GLY A 88 8.26 18.30 -9.79
N VAL A 89 8.02 18.49 -8.50
CA VAL A 89 6.85 17.93 -7.78
C VAL A 89 5.94 19.07 -7.32
N GLN A 90 4.65 18.86 -7.45
CA GLN A 90 3.61 19.72 -6.90
C GLN A 90 2.64 18.88 -6.05
N ILE A 91 2.48 19.20 -4.78
CA ILE A 91 1.48 18.58 -3.92
C ILE A 91 0.16 19.28 -4.18
N VAL A 92 -0.84 18.54 -4.72
CA VAL A 92 -2.13 19.10 -5.12
C VAL A 92 -3.29 18.68 -4.25
N ALA A 93 -3.15 17.58 -3.50
CA ALA A 93 -4.20 17.10 -2.60
C ALA A 93 -3.62 16.36 -1.39
N LEU A 94 -4.29 16.52 -0.25
CA LEU A 94 -4.00 15.87 1.02
C LEU A 94 -5.28 15.21 1.54
N CYS A 95 -5.21 13.93 1.88
CA CYS A 95 -6.35 13.13 2.32
C CYS A 95 -6.01 12.32 3.56
N ASP A 96 -6.86 12.40 4.56
CA ASP A 96 -6.84 11.51 5.72
C ASP A 96 -8.28 11.25 6.19
N TYR A 97 -8.49 10.18 6.97
CA TYR A 97 -9.77 9.97 7.62
C TYR A 97 -10.13 11.16 8.52
N GLU A 98 -9.14 11.67 9.27
CA GLU A 98 -9.27 12.82 10.13
C GLU A 98 -8.84 14.11 9.42
N LYS A 99 -9.78 15.03 9.19
CA LYS A 99 -9.54 16.31 8.52
C LYS A 99 -8.36 17.09 9.11
N GLY A 100 -8.24 17.10 10.43
CA GLY A 100 -7.19 17.84 11.14
C GLY A 100 -5.76 17.39 10.77
N ARG A 101 -5.55 16.12 10.41
CA ARG A 101 -4.24 15.63 9.97
C ARG A 101 -3.86 16.20 8.60
N ALA A 102 -4.82 16.26 7.68
CA ALA A 102 -4.61 16.88 6.37
C ALA A 102 -4.34 18.38 6.50
N GLU A 103 -5.10 19.08 7.34
CA GLU A 103 -4.89 20.50 7.64
C GLU A 103 -3.51 20.75 8.27
N ALA A 104 -3.05 19.91 9.19
CA ALA A 104 -1.73 20.02 9.80
C ALA A 104 -0.59 19.91 8.78
N CYS A 105 -0.73 19.04 7.77
CA CYS A 105 0.27 18.87 6.71
C CYS A 105 0.41 20.10 5.81
N GLN A 106 -0.60 20.96 5.68
CA GLN A 106 -0.48 22.26 5.00
C GLN A 106 0.61 23.15 5.63
N GLY A 107 0.90 22.94 6.92
CA GLY A 107 1.95 23.66 7.62
C GLY A 107 3.34 23.47 7.02
N TYR A 108 3.66 22.29 6.48
CA TYR A 108 4.94 22.03 5.81
C TYR A 108 5.03 22.82 4.50
N MET A 109 3.98 22.81 3.71
CA MET A 109 3.89 23.52 2.44
C MET A 109 4.03 25.02 2.64
N LYS A 110 3.31 25.58 3.62
CA LYS A 110 3.36 27.00 3.98
C LYS A 110 4.76 27.45 4.40
N LYS A 111 5.50 26.62 5.15
CA LYS A 111 6.86 26.94 5.61
C LYS A 111 7.85 27.18 4.47
N VAL A 112 7.65 26.50 3.34
CA VAL A 112 8.52 26.60 2.15
C VAL A 112 7.90 27.43 1.03
N GLY A 113 6.79 28.14 1.30
CA GLY A 113 6.16 29.03 0.33
C GLY A 113 5.41 28.34 -0.82
N LEU A 114 5.05 27.07 -0.66
CA LEU A 114 4.25 26.36 -1.65
C LEU A 114 2.75 26.71 -1.51
N PRO A 115 1.99 26.66 -2.63
CA PRO A 115 0.55 26.87 -2.59
C PRO A 115 -0.13 25.77 -1.77
N PRO A 116 -1.29 26.06 -1.15
CA PRO A 116 -2.03 25.06 -0.40
C PRO A 116 -2.57 23.98 -1.32
N ALA A 117 -2.61 22.74 -0.82
CA ALA A 117 -3.27 21.61 -1.48
C ALA A 117 -4.74 21.51 -1.06
N ASP A 118 -5.58 20.92 -1.90
CA ASP A 118 -6.96 20.62 -1.55
C ASP A 118 -7.03 19.54 -0.48
N ILE A 119 -7.99 19.67 0.43
CA ILE A 119 -8.15 18.73 1.55
C ILE A 119 -9.35 17.82 1.29
N TYR A 120 -9.09 16.53 1.41
CA TYR A 120 -10.09 15.46 1.41
C TYR A 120 -10.07 14.75 2.76
N PHE A 121 -11.21 14.26 3.21
CA PHE A 121 -11.29 13.58 4.52
C PHE A 121 -12.46 12.60 4.59
N GLY A 122 -12.44 11.79 5.65
CA GLY A 122 -13.45 10.76 5.92
C GLY A 122 -13.29 9.52 5.07
N GLU A 123 -14.17 8.56 5.26
CA GLU A 123 -14.11 7.22 4.69
C GLU A 123 -14.02 7.19 3.15
N ASN A 124 -14.66 8.12 2.48
CA ASN A 124 -14.70 8.17 1.01
C ASN A 124 -13.84 9.28 0.40
N GLY A 125 -13.09 10.03 1.22
CA GLY A 125 -12.29 11.16 0.75
C GLY A 125 -11.31 10.78 -0.36
N TYR A 126 -10.63 9.64 -0.24
CA TYR A 126 -9.70 9.16 -1.25
C TYR A 126 -10.39 8.81 -2.59
N LYS A 127 -11.65 8.38 -2.57
CA LYS A 127 -12.40 8.04 -3.79
C LYS A 127 -12.68 9.30 -4.63
N GLU A 128 -13.04 10.39 -3.97
CA GLU A 128 -13.24 11.67 -4.65
C GLU A 128 -11.91 12.26 -5.14
N LEU A 129 -10.86 12.15 -4.34
CA LEU A 129 -9.50 12.55 -4.72
C LEU A 129 -9.04 11.81 -6.00
N CYS A 130 -9.23 10.50 -6.07
CA CYS A 130 -8.79 9.70 -7.22
C CYS A 130 -9.49 10.06 -8.53
N LYS A 131 -10.69 10.63 -8.50
CA LYS A 131 -11.42 11.08 -9.70
C LYS A 131 -10.83 12.33 -10.35
N ARG A 132 -9.99 13.08 -9.66
CA ARG A 132 -9.42 14.34 -10.17
C ARG A 132 -8.52 14.09 -11.39
N PRO A 133 -8.67 14.84 -12.48
CA PRO A 133 -7.83 14.68 -13.68
C PRO A 133 -6.44 15.31 -13.51
N ASP A 134 -6.26 16.17 -12.51
CA ASP A 134 -5.03 16.90 -12.25
C ASP A 134 -4.11 16.22 -11.23
N ILE A 135 -4.27 14.93 -11.00
CA ILE A 135 -3.38 14.09 -10.18
C ILE A 135 -2.69 13.08 -11.08
N ASP A 136 -1.36 13.02 -10.98
CA ASP A 136 -0.52 12.06 -11.71
C ASP A 136 -0.15 10.87 -10.83
N LEU A 137 0.16 11.12 -9.55
CA LEU A 137 0.64 10.15 -8.58
C LEU A 137 -0.15 10.23 -7.27
N VAL A 138 -0.59 9.09 -6.76
CA VAL A 138 -1.13 8.95 -5.41
C VAL A 138 -0.12 8.24 -4.52
N TYR A 139 0.33 8.94 -3.48
CA TYR A 139 1.16 8.39 -2.42
C TYR A 139 0.27 7.83 -1.32
N VAL A 140 0.38 6.55 -1.02
CA VAL A 140 -0.49 5.83 -0.09
C VAL A 140 0.30 5.47 1.17
N ALA A 141 -0.10 6.04 2.30
CA ALA A 141 0.49 5.79 3.63
C ALA A 141 -0.59 5.68 4.73
N THR A 142 -1.67 4.99 4.40
CA THR A 142 -2.79 4.67 5.31
C THR A 142 -2.40 3.60 6.33
N ASP A 143 -3.36 3.01 6.99
CA ASP A 143 -3.19 1.72 7.64
C ASP A 143 -3.15 0.58 6.61
N TRP A 144 -2.76 -0.61 7.04
CA TRP A 144 -2.52 -1.75 6.16
C TRP A 144 -3.78 -2.22 5.42
N ASP A 145 -4.94 -2.14 6.05
CA ASP A 145 -6.21 -2.56 5.45
C ASP A 145 -6.64 -1.63 4.30
N HIS A 146 -6.20 -0.37 4.33
CA HIS A 146 -6.56 0.64 3.33
C HIS A 146 -5.49 0.83 2.24
N HIS A 147 -4.27 0.28 2.36
CA HIS A 147 -3.25 0.38 1.30
C HIS A 147 -3.78 -0.10 -0.05
N PHE A 148 -4.25 -1.34 -0.10
CA PHE A 148 -4.77 -1.93 -1.34
C PHE A 148 -6.02 -1.21 -1.89
N PRO A 149 -7.09 -0.93 -1.10
CA PRO A 149 -8.27 -0.23 -1.63
C PRO A 149 -7.96 1.13 -2.22
N VAL A 150 -7.08 1.91 -1.59
CA VAL A 150 -6.68 3.24 -2.09
C VAL A 150 -5.86 3.11 -3.38
N ALA A 151 -4.86 2.22 -3.41
CA ALA A 151 -4.04 1.99 -4.59
C ALA A 151 -4.86 1.47 -5.78
N LYS A 152 -5.78 0.53 -5.52
CA LYS A 152 -6.72 0.04 -6.52
C LYS A 152 -7.54 1.18 -7.10
N CYS A 153 -8.14 2.00 -6.26
CA CYS A 153 -8.94 3.15 -6.69
C CYS A 153 -8.11 4.12 -7.55
N ALA A 154 -6.87 4.41 -7.17
CA ALA A 154 -5.98 5.29 -7.92
C ALA A 154 -5.63 4.70 -9.30
N LEU A 155 -5.23 3.43 -9.36
CA LEU A 155 -4.92 2.75 -10.62
C LEU A 155 -6.12 2.70 -11.56
N GLU A 156 -7.32 2.34 -11.06
CA GLU A 156 -8.56 2.31 -11.84
C GLU A 156 -8.92 3.68 -12.43
N ASN A 157 -8.53 4.76 -11.74
CA ASN A 157 -8.69 6.14 -12.21
C ASN A 157 -7.47 6.66 -13.00
N GLY A 158 -6.59 5.78 -13.45
CA GLY A 158 -5.47 6.11 -14.33
C GLY A 158 -4.33 6.87 -13.65
N LYS A 159 -4.16 6.76 -12.33
CA LYS A 159 -3.06 7.36 -11.57
C LYS A 159 -1.93 6.37 -11.36
N HIS A 160 -0.70 6.87 -11.32
CA HIS A 160 0.42 6.12 -10.75
C HIS A 160 0.24 5.99 -9.24
N THR A 161 0.77 4.93 -8.64
CA THR A 161 0.73 4.74 -7.18
C THR A 161 2.10 4.45 -6.62
N ALA A 162 2.35 5.01 -5.43
CA ALA A 162 3.48 4.69 -4.58
C ALA A 162 2.93 4.34 -3.20
N ILE A 163 3.13 3.10 -2.73
CA ILE A 163 2.42 2.51 -1.60
C ILE A 163 3.42 2.15 -0.52
N GLU A 164 3.20 2.63 0.70
CA GLU A 164 3.96 2.20 1.88
C GLU A 164 3.76 0.71 2.18
N VAL A 165 4.68 0.12 2.93
CA VAL A 165 4.70 -1.30 3.27
C VAL A 165 3.66 -1.63 4.35
N PRO A 166 2.93 -2.74 4.19
CA PRO A 166 2.82 -3.65 3.06
C PRO A 166 1.84 -3.13 2.00
N SER A 167 2.14 -3.36 0.73
CA SER A 167 1.25 -2.92 -0.35
C SER A 167 -0.06 -3.70 -0.43
N ALA A 168 -0.08 -4.91 0.11
CA ALA A 168 -1.22 -5.82 0.10
C ALA A 168 -1.16 -6.77 1.31
N MET A 169 -2.31 -7.28 1.73
CA MET A 169 -2.46 -8.15 2.90
C MET A 169 -2.60 -9.63 2.53
N ASN A 170 -2.79 -9.96 1.27
CA ASN A 170 -2.92 -11.33 0.78
C ASN A 170 -2.49 -11.44 -0.69
N LEU A 171 -2.33 -12.68 -1.18
CA LEU A 171 -1.85 -12.94 -2.55
C LEU A 171 -2.81 -12.46 -3.62
N GLU A 172 -4.10 -12.48 -3.37
CA GLU A 172 -5.12 -12.01 -4.31
C GLU A 172 -4.95 -10.50 -4.56
N GLN A 173 -4.79 -9.71 -3.51
CA GLN A 173 -4.51 -8.28 -3.62
C GLN A 173 -3.19 -8.00 -4.35
N CYS A 174 -2.15 -8.82 -4.11
CA CYS A 174 -0.88 -8.71 -4.85
C CYS A 174 -1.10 -8.88 -6.35
N TRP A 175 -1.83 -9.92 -6.75
CA TRP A 175 -2.15 -10.17 -8.15
C TRP A 175 -3.04 -9.09 -8.76
N ASP A 176 -4.00 -8.58 -8.00
CA ASP A 176 -4.86 -7.49 -8.45
C ASP A 176 -4.06 -6.21 -8.72
N LEU A 177 -3.09 -5.85 -7.86
CA LEU A 177 -2.22 -4.69 -8.11
C LEU A 177 -1.40 -4.86 -9.38
N ILE A 178 -0.83 -6.05 -9.61
CA ILE A 178 -0.09 -6.36 -10.84
C ILE A 178 -1.01 -6.24 -12.05
N ASN A 179 -2.17 -6.89 -12.02
CA ASN A 179 -3.15 -6.88 -13.10
C ASN A 179 -3.64 -5.45 -13.41
N LEU A 180 -3.91 -4.65 -12.39
CA LEU A 180 -4.32 -3.26 -12.56
C LEU A 180 -3.20 -2.41 -13.17
N SER A 181 -1.96 -2.56 -12.71
CA SER A 181 -0.81 -1.87 -13.28
C SER A 181 -0.63 -2.25 -14.77
N GLU A 182 -0.71 -3.53 -15.10
CA GLU A 182 -0.64 -4.02 -16.49
C GLU A 182 -1.79 -3.50 -17.36
N LYS A 183 -3.03 -3.54 -16.85
CA LYS A 183 -4.22 -3.07 -17.57
C LYS A 183 -4.23 -1.56 -17.79
N THR A 184 -3.87 -0.78 -16.79
CA THR A 184 -3.93 0.68 -16.84
C THR A 184 -2.65 1.31 -17.40
N ARG A 185 -1.58 0.54 -17.54
CA ARG A 185 -0.24 1.00 -17.91
C ARG A 185 0.27 2.12 -16.99
N LYS A 186 -0.03 1.97 -15.68
CA LYS A 186 0.42 2.89 -14.64
C LYS A 186 1.41 2.19 -13.71
N HIS A 187 2.41 2.92 -13.25
CA HIS A 187 3.34 2.40 -12.25
C HIS A 187 2.59 2.14 -10.93
N CYS A 188 2.84 0.98 -10.37
CA CYS A 188 2.44 0.59 -9.03
C CYS A 188 3.72 0.21 -8.27
N MET A 189 4.19 1.08 -7.39
CA MET A 189 5.47 0.94 -6.72
C MET A 189 5.25 0.73 -5.22
N ILE A 190 5.92 -0.27 -4.65
CA ILE A 190 6.04 -0.40 -3.19
C ILE A 190 7.22 0.44 -2.70
N LEU A 191 7.00 1.17 -1.61
CA LEU A 191 8.00 2.06 -1.00
C LEU A 191 8.77 1.35 0.12
N GLU A 192 9.44 0.26 -0.24
CA GLU A 192 10.31 -0.45 0.70
C GLU A 192 11.62 0.33 0.89
N ASN A 193 11.74 1.00 2.02
CA ASN A 193 12.85 1.91 2.28
C ASN A 193 14.21 1.19 2.38
N CYS A 194 14.24 -0.01 2.95
CA CYS A 194 15.49 -0.76 3.08
C CYS A 194 16.08 -1.16 1.73
N CYS A 195 15.25 -1.44 0.72
CA CYS A 195 15.72 -1.79 -0.63
C CYS A 195 16.58 -0.72 -1.32
N TYR A 196 16.64 0.49 -0.79
CA TYR A 196 17.38 1.61 -1.37
C TYR A 196 18.53 2.09 -0.48
N ASP A 197 18.79 1.38 0.63
CA ASP A 197 19.89 1.70 1.52
C ASP A 197 21.23 1.22 0.95
N TYR A 198 22.30 1.91 1.34
CA TYR A 198 23.64 1.63 0.84
C TYR A 198 24.09 0.17 1.02
N TYR A 199 23.69 -0.46 2.12
CA TYR A 199 24.08 -1.84 2.42
C TYR A 199 23.29 -2.86 1.62
N GLU A 200 22.04 -2.60 1.28
CA GLU A 200 21.19 -3.49 0.46
C GLU A 200 21.51 -3.37 -1.03
N LEU A 201 22.05 -2.24 -1.46
CA LEU A 201 22.46 -2.03 -2.86
C LEU A 201 23.85 -2.58 -3.20
N ARG A 202 24.59 -3.15 -2.22
CA ARG A 202 25.90 -3.77 -2.36
C ARG A 202 25.84 -5.28 -2.35
#